data_fb0092d81bba6e54f4396e59b9417822
#
_entry.id   fb0092d81bba6e54f4396e59b9417822
#
_cell.length_a   1.000
_cell.length_b   1.000
_cell.length_c   1.000
_cell.angle_alpha   90.00
_cell.angle_beta   90.00
_cell.angle_gamma   90.00
#
_symmetry.space_group_name_H-M   'P 1'
#
loop_
_entity.id
_entity.type
_entity.pdbx_description
1 polymer ?
#
loop_
_entity_poly.entity_id
_entity_poly.type
_entity_poly.pdbx_seq_one_letter_code
_entity_poly.pdbx_strand_id
1 'polypeptide(L)'
;MLYSELQCSEAIHKAVERMGFAEMTEVQEKTIPVMLAGRDVIAKAPTGTGKTCAFGIPVAEHIDPEKKYPQAVIMAPTRELAQQIAEELTELTYFMPEVQVACVYGGANMEKQARRLAEGCQIVVATPGRLMDHYKHHSIDLAHVTQVVLDEADEMLNMGFYKDVRHIIELMKARKSLSMFSATISREVMDIGWLYQNNAEAITVQPREESQPKITQYMLETSGRNKLSDLAQIIIGEGYKRVMVFCDTKFNTATLANQLARLGFSVDCLHGDLSQKERNQIMQNFRDGRLAILVATDVAARGIDVSDVDAVINYDVPGDNEHYTHRIGRTGRAKKEGVSYLFYVPEEKKRVQELLRLTRNTDLCTPVHFDFNHERIVVEKKQDNADRFQIKCYF
;
A
#
# COMPACT_ATOMS: atom_id res chain seq x y z
N MET A 1 2.64 -1.74 -24.87
CA MET A 1 3.27 -2.99 -25.36
C MET A 1 2.43 -4.17 -24.91
N LEU A 2 2.25 -5.19 -25.78
CA LEU A 2 1.55 -6.41 -25.38
C LEU A 2 2.50 -7.37 -24.65
N TYR A 3 1.98 -8.15 -23.71
CA TYR A 3 2.78 -9.19 -23.06
C TYR A 3 3.27 -10.26 -24.04
N SER A 4 2.52 -10.53 -25.13
CA SER A 4 2.94 -11.46 -26.19
C SER A 4 4.19 -11.02 -26.96
N GLU A 5 4.57 -9.75 -26.84
CA GLU A 5 5.78 -9.20 -27.47
C GLU A 5 7.01 -9.26 -26.55
N LEU A 6 6.80 -9.62 -25.27
CA LEU A 6 7.87 -9.72 -24.28
C LEU A 6 8.77 -10.93 -24.58
N GLN A 7 10.06 -10.73 -24.56
CA GLN A 7 11.03 -11.84 -24.70
C GLN A 7 11.21 -12.53 -23.35
N CYS A 8 10.39 -13.54 -23.06
CA CYS A 8 10.46 -14.38 -21.88
C CYS A 8 10.05 -15.82 -22.22
N SER A 9 10.16 -16.73 -21.24
CA SER A 9 9.83 -18.13 -21.42
C SER A 9 8.34 -18.36 -21.70
N GLU A 10 8.03 -19.47 -22.38
CA GLU A 10 6.64 -19.88 -22.66
C GLU A 10 5.84 -20.07 -21.37
N ALA A 11 6.50 -20.52 -20.29
CA ALA A 11 5.88 -20.69 -18.99
C ALA A 11 5.33 -19.35 -18.43
N ILE A 12 6.11 -18.27 -18.54
CA ILE A 12 5.70 -16.93 -18.12
C ILE A 12 4.56 -16.41 -19.02
N HIS A 13 4.64 -16.58 -20.34
CA HIS A 13 3.55 -16.17 -21.24
C HIS A 13 2.22 -16.84 -20.87
N LYS A 14 2.22 -18.15 -20.66
CA LYS A 14 1.02 -18.90 -20.23
C LYS A 14 0.50 -18.43 -18.87
N ALA A 15 1.40 -18.10 -17.94
CA ALA A 15 1.01 -17.61 -16.62
C ALA A 15 0.31 -16.24 -16.71
N VAL A 16 0.89 -15.31 -17.47
CA VAL A 16 0.33 -13.97 -17.69
C VAL A 16 -1.03 -14.04 -18.39
N GLU A 17 -1.17 -14.89 -19.43
CA GLU A 17 -2.45 -15.14 -20.10
C GLU A 17 -3.49 -15.72 -19.15
N ARG A 18 -3.11 -16.71 -18.31
CA ARG A 18 -3.99 -17.28 -17.28
C ARG A 18 -4.44 -16.22 -16.26
N MET A 19 -3.59 -15.26 -15.91
CA MET A 19 -3.92 -14.13 -15.03
C MET A 19 -4.82 -13.10 -15.72
N GLY A 20 -5.09 -13.23 -17.02
CA GLY A 20 -5.96 -12.35 -17.80
C GLY A 20 -5.32 -11.03 -18.22
N PHE A 21 -4.00 -10.94 -18.23
CA PHE A 21 -3.28 -9.74 -18.63
C PHE A 21 -2.92 -9.81 -20.12
N ALA A 22 -3.33 -8.77 -20.88
CA ALA A 22 -3.03 -8.63 -22.30
C ALA A 22 -2.00 -7.53 -22.58
N GLU A 23 -2.14 -6.39 -21.92
CA GLU A 23 -1.32 -5.21 -22.10
C GLU A 23 -0.48 -4.90 -20.86
N MET A 24 0.77 -4.52 -21.08
CA MET A 24 1.65 -4.08 -20.00
C MET A 24 1.29 -2.66 -19.55
N THR A 25 1.41 -2.43 -18.25
CA THR A 25 1.36 -1.07 -17.70
C THR A 25 2.66 -0.33 -17.97
N GLU A 26 2.66 0.99 -17.85
CA GLU A 26 3.85 1.82 -18.11
C GLU A 26 5.06 1.41 -17.23
N VAL A 27 4.84 1.05 -15.96
CA VAL A 27 5.92 0.59 -15.08
C VAL A 27 6.49 -0.73 -15.59
N GLN A 28 5.65 -1.64 -16.06
CA GLN A 28 6.07 -2.92 -16.60
C GLN A 28 6.85 -2.75 -17.89
N GLU A 29 6.35 -1.96 -18.84
CA GLU A 29 7.04 -1.67 -20.10
C GLU A 29 8.44 -1.11 -19.91
N LYS A 30 8.62 -0.24 -18.89
CA LYS A 30 9.90 0.41 -18.62
C LYS A 30 10.86 -0.46 -17.81
N THR A 31 10.34 -1.24 -16.84
CA THR A 31 11.20 -1.96 -15.88
C THR A 31 11.55 -3.37 -16.30
N ILE A 32 10.60 -4.12 -16.89
CA ILE A 32 10.82 -5.53 -17.26
C ILE A 32 12.04 -5.72 -18.15
N PRO A 33 12.22 -4.96 -19.26
CA PRO A 33 13.38 -5.15 -20.13
C PRO A 33 14.72 -4.88 -19.43
N VAL A 34 14.75 -3.87 -18.55
CA VAL A 34 15.95 -3.49 -17.80
C VAL A 34 16.34 -4.59 -16.80
N MET A 35 15.35 -5.12 -16.07
CA MET A 35 15.58 -6.18 -15.10
C MET A 35 15.90 -7.52 -15.77
N LEU A 36 15.29 -7.86 -16.92
CA LEU A 36 15.65 -9.03 -17.72
C LEU A 36 17.09 -8.97 -18.22
N ALA A 37 17.62 -7.78 -18.46
CA ALA A 37 19.03 -7.58 -18.76
C ALA A 37 19.96 -7.65 -17.54
N GLY A 38 19.43 -8.00 -16.36
CA GLY A 38 20.18 -8.13 -15.11
C GLY A 38 20.64 -6.79 -14.50
N ARG A 39 20.06 -5.66 -14.93
CA ARG A 39 20.42 -4.32 -14.44
C ARG A 39 19.58 -3.93 -13.22
N ASP A 40 20.16 -3.09 -12.39
CA ASP A 40 19.48 -2.51 -11.24
C ASP A 40 18.45 -1.47 -11.67
N VAL A 41 17.35 -1.38 -10.92
CA VAL A 41 16.26 -0.43 -11.16
C VAL A 41 15.93 0.31 -9.88
N ILE A 42 15.68 1.61 -10.01
CA ILE A 42 14.98 2.40 -9.01
C ILE A 42 13.72 2.98 -9.65
N ALA A 43 12.56 2.39 -9.34
CA ALA A 43 11.29 2.74 -9.95
C ALA A 43 10.44 3.56 -9.00
N LYS A 44 10.18 4.83 -9.37
CA LYS A 44 9.16 5.66 -8.72
C LYS A 44 7.82 5.40 -9.40
N ALA A 45 6.95 4.64 -8.74
CA ALA A 45 5.65 4.27 -9.26
C ALA A 45 4.60 4.17 -8.15
N PRO A 46 3.40 4.76 -8.32
CA PRO A 46 2.31 4.66 -7.36
C PRO A 46 1.87 3.21 -7.09
N THR A 47 1.19 2.99 -5.96
CA THR A 47 0.54 1.70 -5.67
C THR A 47 -0.56 1.41 -6.71
N GLY A 48 -0.73 0.14 -7.07
CA GLY A 48 -1.75 -0.29 -8.04
C GLY A 48 -1.37 -0.09 -9.52
N THR A 49 -0.12 0.23 -9.82
CA THR A 49 0.39 0.37 -11.20
C THR A 49 0.89 -0.96 -11.80
N GLY A 50 0.79 -2.08 -11.08
CA GLY A 50 1.25 -3.40 -11.54
C GLY A 50 2.73 -3.67 -11.26
N LYS A 51 3.29 -3.10 -10.19
CA LYS A 51 4.69 -3.28 -9.77
C LYS A 51 5.06 -4.75 -9.56
N THR A 52 4.16 -5.55 -8.99
CA THR A 52 4.46 -6.96 -8.68
C THR A 52 4.81 -7.75 -9.95
N CYS A 53 4.04 -7.62 -11.03
CA CYS A 53 4.40 -8.22 -12.31
C CYS A 53 5.67 -7.59 -12.91
N ALA A 54 5.90 -6.29 -12.67
CA ALA A 54 7.05 -5.56 -13.21
C ALA A 54 8.39 -6.13 -12.69
N PHE A 55 8.45 -6.57 -11.43
CA PHE A 55 9.63 -7.26 -10.91
C PHE A 55 9.47 -8.79 -10.89
N GLY A 56 8.25 -9.30 -10.73
CA GLY A 56 8.00 -10.73 -10.60
C GLY A 56 8.34 -11.52 -11.86
N ILE A 57 8.02 -11.00 -13.04
CA ILE A 57 8.37 -11.62 -14.32
C ILE A 57 9.89 -11.76 -14.48
N PRO A 58 10.71 -10.70 -14.38
CA PRO A 58 12.17 -10.85 -14.48
C PRO A 58 12.76 -11.72 -13.38
N VAL A 59 12.22 -11.65 -12.16
CA VAL A 59 12.68 -12.52 -11.07
C VAL A 59 12.43 -13.98 -11.42
N ALA A 60 11.22 -14.34 -11.82
CA ALA A 60 10.87 -15.73 -12.17
C ALA A 60 11.68 -16.25 -13.37
N GLU A 61 11.91 -15.42 -14.38
CA GLU A 61 12.67 -15.78 -15.58
C GLU A 61 14.13 -16.14 -15.29
N HIS A 62 14.72 -15.51 -14.27
CA HIS A 62 16.11 -15.76 -13.88
C HIS A 62 16.30 -16.88 -12.84
N ILE A 63 15.23 -17.56 -12.41
CA ILE A 63 15.33 -18.66 -11.48
C ILE A 63 15.82 -19.94 -12.18
N ASP A 64 16.81 -20.56 -11.59
CA ASP A 64 17.25 -21.91 -11.94
C ASP A 64 16.41 -22.93 -11.11
N PRO A 65 15.45 -23.65 -11.74
CA PRO A 65 14.54 -24.51 -11.00
C PRO A 65 15.21 -25.75 -10.39
N GLU A 66 16.39 -26.12 -10.85
CA GLU A 66 17.13 -27.28 -10.33
C GLU A 66 17.76 -27.00 -8.96
N LYS A 67 18.01 -25.73 -8.64
CA LYS A 67 18.64 -25.33 -7.39
C LYS A 67 17.60 -25.13 -6.28
N LYS A 68 17.71 -25.87 -5.21
CA LYS A 68 16.75 -25.90 -4.08
C LYS A 68 17.13 -24.95 -2.93
N TYR A 69 17.68 -23.77 -3.25
CA TYR A 69 18.03 -22.73 -2.31
C TYR A 69 17.52 -21.35 -2.77
N PRO A 70 17.40 -20.37 -1.87
CA PRO A 70 16.97 -19.02 -2.22
C PRO A 70 17.89 -18.34 -3.25
N GLN A 71 17.33 -17.94 -4.37
CA GLN A 71 18.01 -17.24 -5.45
C GLN A 71 17.51 -15.79 -5.57
N ALA A 72 16.26 -15.56 -5.17
CA ALA A 72 15.66 -14.23 -5.13
C ALA A 72 15.03 -13.96 -3.77
N VAL A 73 15.21 -12.74 -3.27
CA VAL A 73 14.54 -12.23 -2.08
C VAL A 73 13.80 -10.95 -2.40
N ILE A 74 12.52 -10.93 -2.09
CA ILE A 74 11.66 -9.75 -2.19
C ILE A 74 11.31 -9.31 -0.78
N MET A 75 11.64 -8.06 -0.42
CA MET A 75 11.28 -7.49 0.88
C MET A 75 10.11 -6.53 0.74
N ALA A 76 9.17 -6.63 1.67
CA ALA A 76 7.98 -5.79 1.77
C ALA A 76 7.80 -5.27 3.21
N PRO A 77 7.26 -4.05 3.41
CA PRO A 77 7.12 -3.44 4.74
C PRO A 77 6.15 -4.19 5.65
N THR A 78 5.11 -4.79 5.07
CA THR A 78 4.01 -5.40 5.82
C THR A 78 3.81 -6.86 5.46
N ARG A 79 3.16 -7.58 6.36
CA ARG A 79 2.81 -9.00 6.20
C ARG A 79 1.84 -9.21 5.05
N GLU A 80 0.84 -8.32 4.99
CA GLU A 80 -0.23 -8.35 4.02
C GLU A 80 0.33 -8.18 2.60
N LEU A 81 1.22 -7.21 2.41
CA LEU A 81 1.88 -7.00 1.12
C LEU A 81 2.80 -8.18 0.77
N ALA A 82 3.55 -8.70 1.74
CA ALA A 82 4.39 -9.88 1.50
C ALA A 82 3.56 -11.10 1.08
N GLN A 83 2.40 -11.33 1.68
CA GLN A 83 1.48 -12.40 1.29
C GLN A 83 0.93 -12.19 -0.12
N GLN A 84 0.47 -10.97 -0.43
CA GLN A 84 -0.02 -10.62 -1.76
C GLN A 84 1.04 -10.86 -2.84
N ILE A 85 2.27 -10.36 -2.61
CA ILE A 85 3.38 -10.57 -3.55
C ILE A 85 3.67 -12.06 -3.73
N ALA A 86 3.65 -12.85 -2.65
CA ALA A 86 3.90 -14.29 -2.73
C ALA A 86 2.80 -15.03 -3.51
N GLU A 87 1.54 -14.64 -3.34
CA GLU A 87 0.42 -15.17 -4.11
C GLU A 87 0.57 -14.84 -5.60
N GLU A 88 0.85 -13.59 -5.95
CA GLU A 88 1.06 -13.17 -7.34
C GLU A 88 2.26 -13.87 -7.99
N LEU A 89 3.38 -14.04 -7.25
CA LEU A 89 4.54 -14.79 -7.74
C LEU A 89 4.23 -16.29 -7.91
N THR A 90 3.40 -16.86 -7.06
CA THR A 90 2.95 -18.26 -7.20
C THR A 90 2.10 -18.42 -8.47
N GLU A 91 1.24 -17.45 -8.79
CA GLU A 91 0.49 -17.43 -10.06
C GLU A 91 1.42 -17.25 -11.28
N LEU A 92 2.42 -16.39 -11.19
CA LEU A 92 3.41 -16.18 -12.25
C LEU A 92 4.27 -17.41 -12.50
N THR A 93 4.56 -18.21 -11.47
CA THR A 93 5.35 -19.44 -11.58
C THR A 93 4.49 -20.69 -11.74
N TYR A 94 3.19 -20.57 -11.99
CA TYR A 94 2.25 -21.70 -12.05
C TYR A 94 2.66 -22.80 -13.04
N PHE A 95 3.24 -22.42 -14.17
CA PHE A 95 3.75 -23.35 -15.18
C PHE A 95 5.24 -23.71 -14.99
N MET A 96 5.80 -23.42 -13.83
CA MET A 96 7.15 -23.76 -13.38
C MET A 96 7.09 -24.56 -12.06
N PRO A 97 6.57 -25.81 -12.07
CA PRO A 97 6.23 -26.54 -10.84
C PRO A 97 7.41 -26.80 -9.91
N GLU A 98 8.63 -26.77 -10.42
CA GLU A 98 9.86 -26.94 -9.64
C GLU A 98 10.23 -25.67 -8.86
N VAL A 99 9.70 -24.50 -9.24
CA VAL A 99 9.95 -23.23 -8.56
C VAL A 99 9.00 -23.08 -7.39
N GLN A 100 9.56 -22.92 -6.20
CA GLN A 100 8.79 -22.75 -4.97
C GLN A 100 8.96 -21.35 -4.42
N VAL A 101 7.83 -20.72 -4.07
CA VAL A 101 7.76 -19.42 -3.41
C VAL A 101 7.49 -19.63 -1.93
N ALA A 102 8.36 -19.08 -1.07
CA ALA A 102 8.16 -19.08 0.37
C ALA A 102 7.86 -17.67 0.86
N CYS A 103 6.88 -17.52 1.76
CA CYS A 103 6.54 -16.24 2.38
C CYS A 103 6.84 -16.28 3.88
N VAL A 104 7.67 -15.35 4.37
CA VAL A 104 8.07 -15.29 5.78
C VAL A 104 7.81 -13.90 6.37
N TYR A 105 6.97 -13.84 7.41
CA TYR A 105 6.55 -12.57 8.04
C TYR A 105 6.28 -12.75 9.54
N GLY A 106 6.37 -11.66 10.28
CA GLY A 106 6.18 -11.66 11.72
C GLY A 106 4.74 -11.99 12.12
N GLY A 107 4.54 -12.58 13.33
CA GLY A 107 3.23 -12.94 13.88
C GLY A 107 2.66 -14.27 13.39
N ALA A 108 3.26 -14.91 12.39
CA ALA A 108 2.96 -16.30 12.04
C ALA A 108 3.91 -17.29 12.78
N ASN A 109 3.52 -18.56 12.80
CA ASN A 109 4.32 -19.61 13.44
C ASN A 109 5.67 -19.77 12.73
N MET A 110 6.75 -19.54 13.47
CA MET A 110 8.10 -19.57 12.94
C MET A 110 8.54 -20.97 12.49
N GLU A 111 8.14 -22.02 13.22
CA GLU A 111 8.50 -23.40 12.87
C GLU A 111 7.87 -23.84 11.55
N LYS A 112 6.61 -23.43 11.28
CA LYS A 112 5.96 -23.71 10.00
C LYS A 112 6.69 -23.04 8.85
N GLN A 113 7.12 -21.78 9.03
CA GLN A 113 7.90 -21.06 8.04
C GLN A 113 9.27 -21.71 7.84
N ALA A 114 9.95 -22.10 8.93
CA ALA A 114 11.24 -22.79 8.86
C ALA A 114 11.14 -24.13 8.11
N ARG A 115 10.08 -24.94 8.35
CA ARG A 115 9.83 -26.18 7.59
C ARG A 115 9.65 -25.89 6.10
N ARG A 116 8.86 -24.87 5.75
CA ARG A 116 8.65 -24.48 4.35
C ARG A 116 9.96 -24.07 3.66
N LEU A 117 10.82 -23.31 4.37
CA LEU A 117 12.16 -22.96 3.87
C LEU A 117 13.05 -24.21 3.69
N ALA A 118 12.98 -25.16 4.64
CA ALA A 118 13.76 -26.41 4.59
C ALA A 118 13.33 -27.39 3.47
N GLU A 119 12.08 -27.32 3.01
CA GLU A 119 11.58 -28.08 1.83
C GLU A 119 12.27 -27.63 0.54
N GLY A 120 12.94 -26.47 0.56
CA GLY A 120 13.61 -25.84 -0.56
C GLY A 120 12.69 -24.82 -1.27
N CYS A 121 13.22 -23.63 -1.48
CA CYS A 121 12.52 -22.58 -2.22
C CYS A 121 13.53 -21.72 -2.96
N GLN A 122 13.18 -21.27 -4.13
CA GLN A 122 14.03 -20.40 -4.95
C GLN A 122 13.70 -18.92 -4.74
N ILE A 123 12.44 -18.61 -4.44
CA ILE A 123 11.97 -17.25 -4.22
C ILE A 123 11.49 -17.10 -2.78
N VAL A 124 11.98 -16.10 -2.07
CA VAL A 124 11.54 -15.78 -0.71
C VAL A 124 10.96 -14.37 -0.68
N VAL A 125 9.71 -14.25 -0.25
CA VAL A 125 9.07 -12.98 0.03
C VAL A 125 9.03 -12.78 1.53
N ALA A 126 9.49 -11.63 2.02
CA ALA A 126 9.73 -11.46 3.46
C ALA A 126 9.42 -10.06 3.97
N THR A 127 9.03 -9.97 5.26
CA THR A 127 9.23 -8.74 6.03
C THR A 127 10.64 -8.75 6.64
N PRO A 128 11.34 -7.58 6.69
CA PRO A 128 12.75 -7.54 7.07
C PRO A 128 13.06 -8.19 8.43
N GLY A 129 12.30 -7.85 9.47
CA GLY A 129 12.52 -8.40 10.82
C GLY A 129 12.41 -9.92 10.86
N ARG A 130 11.40 -10.52 10.20
CA ARG A 130 11.23 -11.98 10.20
C ARG A 130 12.30 -12.68 9.36
N LEU A 131 12.76 -12.07 8.28
CA LEU A 131 13.87 -12.62 7.49
C LEU A 131 15.14 -12.69 8.35
N MET A 132 15.41 -11.63 9.13
CA MET A 132 16.51 -11.61 10.09
C MET A 132 16.38 -12.66 11.20
N ASP A 133 15.16 -12.90 11.70
CA ASP A 133 14.93 -13.97 12.68
C ASP A 133 15.27 -15.34 12.10
N HIS A 134 14.80 -15.65 10.89
CA HIS A 134 15.14 -16.91 10.20
C HIS A 134 16.63 -17.05 9.94
N TYR A 135 17.32 -15.96 9.54
CA TYR A 135 18.75 -15.97 9.36
C TYR A 135 19.49 -16.26 10.68
N LYS A 136 19.15 -15.57 11.76
CA LYS A 136 19.74 -15.77 13.10
C LYS A 136 19.51 -17.20 13.64
N HIS A 137 18.38 -17.81 13.30
CA HIS A 137 18.07 -19.20 13.68
C HIS A 137 18.59 -20.23 12.67
N HIS A 138 19.39 -19.82 11.69
CA HIS A 138 19.93 -20.70 10.65
C HIS A 138 18.87 -21.51 9.86
N SER A 139 17.65 -20.96 9.77
CA SER A 139 16.53 -21.55 9.00
C SER A 139 16.58 -21.17 7.52
N ILE A 140 17.40 -20.20 7.15
CA ILE A 140 17.60 -19.73 5.77
C ILE A 140 19.08 -19.39 5.56
N ASP A 141 19.59 -19.73 4.37
CA ASP A 141 20.88 -19.26 3.88
C ASP A 141 20.67 -18.23 2.77
N LEU A 142 21.26 -17.05 2.94
CA LEU A 142 21.17 -15.94 2.00
C LEU A 142 22.41 -15.80 1.09
N ALA A 143 23.42 -16.66 1.27
CA ALA A 143 24.69 -16.54 0.56
C ALA A 143 24.56 -16.71 -0.96
N HIS A 144 23.55 -17.44 -1.41
CA HIS A 144 23.30 -17.76 -2.82
C HIS A 144 22.29 -16.85 -3.52
N VAL A 145 21.73 -15.88 -2.81
CA VAL A 145 20.75 -14.93 -3.35
C VAL A 145 21.43 -14.03 -4.38
N THR A 146 20.93 -14.06 -5.60
CA THR A 146 21.45 -13.28 -6.73
C THR A 146 20.60 -12.05 -7.05
N GLN A 147 19.31 -12.08 -6.73
CA GLN A 147 18.35 -11.02 -7.03
C GLN A 147 17.68 -10.51 -5.75
N VAL A 148 17.65 -9.21 -5.58
CA VAL A 148 16.97 -8.55 -4.44
C VAL A 148 16.01 -7.51 -4.94
N VAL A 149 14.78 -7.54 -4.43
CA VAL A 149 13.77 -6.52 -4.70
C VAL A 149 13.28 -5.92 -3.38
N LEU A 150 13.19 -4.60 -3.33
CA LEU A 150 12.53 -3.87 -2.26
C LEU A 150 11.24 -3.29 -2.83
N ASP A 151 10.08 -3.76 -2.38
CA ASP A 151 8.80 -3.15 -2.75
C ASP A 151 8.29 -2.27 -1.61
N GLU A 152 7.68 -1.13 -1.97
CA GLU A 152 7.35 -0.04 -1.06
C GLU A 152 8.56 0.33 -0.18
N ALA A 153 9.71 0.56 -0.84
CA ALA A 153 10.98 0.80 -0.14
C ALA A 153 10.93 2.01 0.80
N ASP A 154 10.30 3.13 0.38
CA ASP A 154 10.07 4.31 1.21
C ASP A 154 9.32 3.95 2.51
N GLU A 155 8.27 3.17 2.39
CA GLU A 155 7.43 2.77 3.50
C GLU A 155 8.21 1.87 4.48
N MET A 156 8.97 0.92 3.94
CA MET A 156 9.82 0.02 4.73
C MET A 156 10.87 0.79 5.55
N LEU A 157 11.50 1.80 4.95
CA LEU A 157 12.51 2.62 5.60
C LEU A 157 11.87 3.57 6.63
N ASN A 158 10.70 4.18 6.32
CA ASN A 158 9.92 5.00 7.25
C ASN A 158 9.44 4.22 8.49
N MET A 159 9.19 2.92 8.36
CA MET A 159 8.87 2.05 9.49
C MET A 159 10.08 1.71 10.37
N GLY A 160 11.26 2.22 10.06
CA GLY A 160 12.49 2.03 10.83
C GLY A 160 13.32 0.81 10.44
N PHE A 161 12.97 0.11 9.37
CA PHE A 161 13.72 -1.08 8.90
C PHE A 161 15.02 -0.74 8.16
N TYR A 162 15.44 0.53 8.13
CA TYR A 162 16.65 0.94 7.41
C TYR A 162 17.88 0.10 7.76
N LYS A 163 18.13 -0.14 9.05
CA LYS A 163 19.29 -0.94 9.52
C LYS A 163 19.15 -2.41 9.15
N ASP A 164 17.94 -2.97 9.28
CA ASP A 164 17.71 -4.38 8.98
C ASP A 164 17.84 -4.63 7.48
N VAL A 165 17.25 -3.78 6.62
CA VAL A 165 17.36 -3.87 5.16
C VAL A 165 18.81 -3.81 4.72
N ARG A 166 19.61 -2.86 5.21
CA ARG A 166 21.03 -2.78 4.91
C ARG A 166 21.76 -4.05 5.28
N HIS A 167 21.57 -4.51 6.51
CA HIS A 167 22.23 -5.72 7.00
C HIS A 167 21.86 -6.96 6.18
N ILE A 168 20.58 -7.12 5.83
CA ILE A 168 20.11 -8.21 4.96
C ILE A 168 20.79 -8.15 3.59
N ILE A 169 20.85 -6.98 2.96
CA ILE A 169 21.53 -6.82 1.65
C ILE A 169 23.02 -7.20 1.76
N GLU A 170 23.70 -6.85 2.86
CA GLU A 170 25.10 -7.16 3.10
C GLU A 170 25.38 -8.66 3.32
N LEU A 171 24.35 -9.44 3.75
CA LEU A 171 24.45 -10.90 3.89
C LEU A 171 24.41 -11.62 2.54
N MET A 172 23.81 -11.03 1.52
CA MET A 172 23.60 -11.61 0.19
C MET A 172 24.85 -11.41 -0.69
N LYS A 173 25.90 -12.19 -0.42
CA LYS A 173 27.23 -12.01 -1.06
C LYS A 173 27.23 -12.32 -2.56
N ALA A 174 26.35 -13.21 -3.03
CA ALA A 174 26.21 -13.55 -4.46
C ALA A 174 25.32 -12.58 -5.23
N ARG A 175 24.77 -11.55 -4.59
CA ARG A 175 23.86 -10.60 -5.20
C ARG A 175 24.44 -9.96 -6.46
N LYS A 176 23.69 -10.06 -7.56
CA LYS A 176 23.99 -9.48 -8.87
C LYS A 176 23.15 -8.24 -9.16
N SER A 177 21.89 -8.21 -8.66
CA SER A 177 20.99 -7.09 -8.88
C SER A 177 20.23 -6.71 -7.61
N LEU A 178 19.91 -5.42 -7.51
CA LEU A 178 19.02 -4.83 -6.52
C LEU A 178 18.05 -3.90 -7.22
N SER A 179 16.76 -4.21 -7.15
CA SER A 179 15.72 -3.35 -7.70
C SER A 179 14.85 -2.78 -6.58
N MET A 180 14.56 -1.49 -6.65
CA MET A 180 13.74 -0.80 -5.66
C MET A 180 12.51 -0.20 -6.33
N PHE A 181 11.35 -0.49 -5.76
CA PHE A 181 10.06 0.06 -6.16
C PHE A 181 9.51 0.88 -5.01
N SER A 182 9.11 2.11 -5.28
CA SER A 182 8.71 3.07 -4.25
C SER A 182 7.71 4.07 -4.80
N ALA A 183 6.79 4.55 -3.98
CA ALA A 183 5.93 5.66 -4.36
C ALA A 183 6.69 6.99 -4.32
N THR A 184 7.62 7.12 -3.37
CA THR A 184 8.47 8.30 -3.20
C THR A 184 9.95 7.92 -3.16
N ILE A 185 10.80 8.85 -3.57
CA ILE A 185 12.27 8.68 -3.50
C ILE A 185 12.78 9.53 -2.35
N SER A 186 12.69 8.99 -1.14
CA SER A 186 13.23 9.61 0.06
C SER A 186 14.76 9.59 0.07
N ARG A 187 15.35 10.33 1.02
CA ARG A 187 16.81 10.32 1.20
C ARG A 187 17.33 8.91 1.54
N GLU A 188 16.62 8.21 2.40
CA GLU A 188 16.97 6.85 2.83
C GLU A 188 16.91 5.85 1.66
N VAL A 189 15.93 5.99 0.75
CA VAL A 189 15.86 5.19 -0.48
C VAL A 189 17.07 5.48 -1.37
N MET A 190 17.43 6.74 -1.55
CA MET A 190 18.62 7.13 -2.32
C MET A 190 19.91 6.61 -1.68
N ASP A 191 20.03 6.66 -0.35
CA ASP A 191 21.20 6.16 0.37
C ASP A 191 21.39 4.65 0.14
N ILE A 192 20.31 3.85 0.18
CA ILE A 192 20.36 2.42 -0.18
C ILE A 192 20.80 2.24 -1.65
N GLY A 193 20.26 3.05 -2.56
CA GLY A 193 20.64 3.01 -3.98
C GLY A 193 22.13 3.28 -4.18
N TRP A 194 22.67 4.35 -3.62
CA TRP A 194 24.09 4.71 -3.74
C TRP A 194 25.03 3.68 -3.12
N LEU A 195 24.61 3.05 -2.01
CA LEU A 195 25.48 2.08 -1.32
C LEU A 195 25.48 0.71 -2.00
N TYR A 196 24.38 0.29 -2.63
CA TYR A 196 24.18 -1.12 -2.99
C TYR A 196 23.78 -1.37 -4.43
N GLN A 197 23.34 -0.36 -5.19
CA GLN A 197 23.03 -0.51 -6.61
C GLN A 197 24.24 -0.17 -7.48
N ASN A 198 24.30 -0.81 -8.64
CA ASN A 198 25.33 -0.58 -9.65
C ASN A 198 24.71 0.02 -10.90
N ASN A 199 24.90 1.32 -11.12
CA ASN A 199 24.41 2.06 -12.28
C ASN A 199 22.91 1.80 -12.56
N ALA A 200 22.09 1.98 -11.53
CA ALA A 200 20.67 1.71 -11.59
C ALA A 200 19.96 2.59 -12.60
N GLU A 201 19.02 2.00 -13.34
CA GLU A 201 18.09 2.74 -14.20
C GLU A 201 17.03 3.42 -13.31
N ALA A 202 16.98 4.75 -13.38
CA ALA A 202 15.98 5.53 -12.68
C ALA A 202 14.71 5.67 -13.54
N ILE A 203 13.64 5.01 -13.14
CA ILE A 203 12.37 4.98 -13.85
C ILE A 203 11.32 5.74 -13.05
N THR A 204 10.72 6.75 -13.66
CA THR A 204 9.58 7.46 -13.07
C THR A 204 8.34 7.21 -13.89
N VAL A 205 7.30 6.72 -13.22
CA VAL A 205 5.97 6.55 -13.81
C VAL A 205 5.03 7.51 -13.11
N GLN A 206 4.43 8.37 -13.90
CA GLN A 206 3.37 9.25 -13.41
C GLN A 206 2.02 8.54 -13.58
N PRO A 207 1.08 8.71 -12.65
CA PRO A 207 -0.27 8.23 -12.86
C PRO A 207 -0.81 8.86 -14.15
N ARG A 208 -1.28 8.05 -15.11
CA ARG A 208 -2.01 8.60 -16.27
C ARG A 208 -3.23 9.36 -15.74
N GLU A 209 -3.52 10.54 -16.30
CA GLU A 209 -4.70 11.31 -15.88
C GLU A 209 -5.98 10.48 -15.95
N GLU A 210 -6.11 9.61 -16.95
CA GLU A 210 -7.23 8.68 -17.13
C GLU A 210 -7.27 7.54 -16.09
N SER A 211 -6.14 7.23 -15.46
CA SER A 211 -6.03 6.18 -14.42
C SER A 211 -5.97 6.76 -13.00
N GLN A 212 -5.96 8.09 -12.86
CA GLN A 212 -6.09 8.69 -11.54
C GLN A 212 -7.48 8.40 -10.98
N PRO A 213 -7.55 7.92 -9.73
CA PRO A 213 -8.83 7.72 -9.09
C PRO A 213 -9.60 9.04 -9.07
N LYS A 214 -10.82 9.06 -9.63
CA LYS A 214 -11.71 10.21 -9.49
C LYS A 214 -12.22 10.23 -8.06
N ILE A 215 -11.51 10.94 -7.18
CA ILE A 215 -11.87 11.07 -5.78
C ILE A 215 -12.38 12.47 -5.54
N THR A 216 -13.66 12.58 -5.23
CA THR A 216 -14.23 13.82 -4.73
C THR A 216 -13.77 14.02 -3.29
N GLN A 217 -13.09 15.13 -3.01
CA GLN A 217 -12.49 15.39 -1.73
C GLN A 217 -13.19 16.57 -1.04
N TYR A 218 -13.59 16.35 0.21
CA TYR A 218 -14.21 17.35 1.05
C TYR A 218 -13.40 17.56 2.32
N MET A 219 -13.33 18.80 2.81
CA MET A 219 -12.79 19.12 4.12
C MET A 219 -13.88 19.70 5.01
N LEU A 220 -13.98 19.19 6.23
CA LEU A 220 -15.00 19.55 7.20
C LEU A 220 -14.37 20.12 8.46
N GLU A 221 -14.61 21.41 8.72
CA GLU A 221 -14.30 22.01 10.02
C GLU A 221 -15.34 21.55 11.04
N THR A 222 -14.89 20.88 12.10
CA THR A 222 -15.76 20.33 13.14
C THR A 222 -15.22 20.66 14.53
N SER A 223 -15.99 20.38 15.57
CA SER A 223 -15.50 20.46 16.94
C SER A 223 -15.26 19.07 17.51
N GLY A 224 -14.37 18.96 18.48
CA GLY A 224 -14.10 17.67 19.13
C GLY A 224 -15.35 16.99 19.70
N ARG A 225 -16.40 17.75 20.05
CA ARG A 225 -17.68 17.24 20.57
C ARG A 225 -18.59 16.71 19.45
N ASN A 226 -18.51 17.31 18.27
CA ASN A 226 -19.40 16.99 17.13
C ASN A 226 -18.80 15.93 16.18
N LYS A 227 -17.50 15.70 16.24
CA LYS A 227 -16.77 14.85 15.31
C LYS A 227 -17.41 13.47 15.09
N LEU A 228 -17.86 12.82 16.17
CA LEU A 228 -18.56 11.53 16.10
C LEU A 228 -19.95 11.66 15.46
N SER A 229 -20.70 12.68 15.82
CA SER A 229 -22.02 12.94 15.26
C SER A 229 -21.95 13.24 13.77
N ASP A 230 -21.01 14.11 13.37
CA ASP A 230 -20.76 14.46 11.96
C ASP A 230 -20.40 13.21 11.13
N LEU A 231 -19.54 12.34 11.67
CA LEU A 231 -19.17 11.07 11.04
C LEU A 231 -20.38 10.16 10.84
N ALA A 232 -21.18 9.96 11.90
CA ALA A 232 -22.35 9.09 11.83
C ALA A 232 -23.38 9.61 10.81
N GLN A 233 -23.60 10.92 10.78
CA GLN A 233 -24.55 11.58 9.90
C GLN A 233 -24.11 11.52 8.43
N ILE A 234 -22.83 11.70 8.14
CA ILE A 234 -22.27 11.52 6.79
C ILE A 234 -22.54 10.10 6.30
N ILE A 235 -22.21 9.09 7.13
CA ILE A 235 -22.37 7.69 6.72
C ILE A 235 -23.85 7.36 6.45
N ILE A 236 -24.75 7.83 7.29
CA ILE A 236 -26.19 7.58 7.16
C ILE A 236 -26.78 8.39 5.99
N GLY A 237 -26.49 9.70 5.95
CA GLY A 237 -27.07 10.63 4.97
C GLY A 237 -26.66 10.33 3.53
N GLU A 238 -25.40 9.94 3.32
CA GLU A 238 -24.90 9.57 1.98
C GLU A 238 -25.17 8.07 1.64
N GLY A 239 -25.65 7.29 2.62
CA GLY A 239 -25.99 5.87 2.41
C GLY A 239 -24.78 4.97 2.16
N TYR A 240 -23.59 5.33 2.64
CA TYR A 240 -22.37 4.54 2.45
C TYR A 240 -22.47 3.17 3.13
N LYS A 241 -22.06 2.13 2.40
CA LYS A 241 -22.09 0.73 2.86
C LYS A 241 -20.74 0.20 3.29
N ARG A 242 -19.66 0.75 2.71
CA ARG A 242 -18.27 0.35 3.00
C ARG A 242 -17.42 1.60 3.20
N VAL A 243 -17.06 1.87 4.44
CA VAL A 243 -16.31 3.08 4.82
C VAL A 243 -15.03 2.72 5.54
N MET A 244 -13.94 3.38 5.18
CA MET A 244 -12.69 3.31 5.91
C MET A 244 -12.44 4.62 6.65
N VAL A 245 -12.22 4.54 7.97
CA VAL A 245 -12.00 5.69 8.83
C VAL A 245 -10.59 5.64 9.41
N PHE A 246 -9.84 6.71 9.26
CA PHE A 246 -8.47 6.81 9.74
C PHE A 246 -8.35 7.65 11.02
N CYS A 247 -7.72 7.08 12.03
CA CYS A 247 -7.34 7.73 13.29
C CYS A 247 -5.81 7.67 13.49
N ASP A 248 -5.25 8.65 14.19
CA ASP A 248 -3.81 8.75 14.40
C ASP A 248 -3.28 7.73 15.43
N THR A 249 -4.07 7.38 16.44
CA THR A 249 -3.63 6.52 17.53
C THR A 249 -4.48 5.26 17.67
N LYS A 250 -3.86 4.16 18.15
CA LYS A 250 -4.57 2.91 18.46
C LYS A 250 -5.68 3.10 19.47
N PHE A 251 -5.49 3.98 20.45
CA PHE A 251 -6.49 4.30 21.47
C PHE A 251 -7.72 4.98 20.86
N ASN A 252 -7.51 6.01 20.03
CA ASN A 252 -8.60 6.68 19.32
C ASN A 252 -9.33 5.73 18.38
N THR A 253 -8.60 4.86 17.68
CA THR A 253 -9.14 3.84 16.77
C THR A 253 -10.12 2.91 17.51
N ALA A 254 -9.70 2.32 18.61
CA ALA A 254 -10.54 1.43 19.42
C ALA A 254 -11.71 2.18 20.07
N THR A 255 -11.48 3.40 20.57
CA THR A 255 -12.52 4.22 21.19
C THR A 255 -13.61 4.59 20.17
N LEU A 256 -13.23 5.06 18.99
CA LEU A 256 -14.16 5.42 17.91
C LEU A 256 -14.98 4.21 17.45
N ALA A 257 -14.35 3.06 17.26
CA ALA A 257 -15.05 1.83 16.87
C ALA A 257 -16.09 1.44 17.92
N ASN A 258 -15.76 1.48 19.22
CA ASN A 258 -16.70 1.21 20.30
C ASN A 258 -17.87 2.22 20.34
N GLN A 259 -17.60 3.49 20.06
CA GLN A 259 -18.66 4.52 20.02
C GLN A 259 -19.60 4.29 18.85
N LEU A 260 -19.08 4.00 17.64
CA LEU A 260 -19.88 3.68 16.47
C LEU A 260 -20.70 2.39 16.67
N ALA A 261 -20.12 1.36 17.30
CA ALA A 261 -20.84 0.14 17.62
C ALA A 261 -22.05 0.40 18.55
N ARG A 262 -21.90 1.29 19.54
CA ARG A 262 -22.99 1.72 20.44
C ARG A 262 -24.10 2.49 19.69
N LEU A 263 -23.78 3.14 18.58
CA LEU A 263 -24.75 3.79 17.69
C LEU A 263 -25.42 2.79 16.72
N GLY A 264 -25.07 1.51 16.78
CA GLY A 264 -25.65 0.45 15.96
C GLY A 264 -24.96 0.17 14.62
N PHE A 265 -23.81 0.75 14.36
CA PHE A 265 -23.05 0.44 13.15
C PHE A 265 -22.33 -0.92 13.25
N SER A 266 -22.27 -1.63 12.12
CA SER A 266 -21.41 -2.80 11.96
C SER A 266 -19.98 -2.34 11.71
N VAL A 267 -19.18 -2.30 12.77
CA VAL A 267 -17.84 -1.68 12.79
C VAL A 267 -16.84 -2.56 13.54
N ASP A 268 -15.59 -2.52 13.08
CA ASP A 268 -14.45 -3.06 13.81
C ASP A 268 -13.23 -2.16 13.60
N CYS A 269 -12.15 -2.40 14.35
CA CYS A 269 -10.95 -1.57 14.30
C CYS A 269 -9.69 -2.38 13.99
N LEU A 270 -8.70 -1.71 13.39
CA LEU A 270 -7.42 -2.28 12.99
C LEU A 270 -6.28 -1.43 13.54
N HIS A 271 -5.49 -2.00 14.47
CA HIS A 271 -4.32 -1.36 15.07
C HIS A 271 -3.23 -2.38 15.42
N GLY A 272 -2.06 -1.89 15.80
CA GLY A 272 -0.86 -2.71 15.99
C GLY A 272 -0.92 -3.76 17.10
N ASP A 273 -1.81 -3.62 18.08
CA ASP A 273 -1.89 -4.54 19.22
C ASP A 273 -2.72 -5.80 18.92
N LEU A 274 -3.42 -5.85 17.79
CA LEU A 274 -4.21 -7.01 17.40
C LEU A 274 -3.33 -8.18 16.97
N SER A 275 -3.71 -9.38 17.38
CA SER A 275 -3.09 -10.60 16.88
C SER A 275 -3.35 -10.76 15.36
N GLN A 276 -2.49 -11.49 14.68
CA GLN A 276 -2.65 -11.73 13.23
C GLN A 276 -3.97 -12.47 12.91
N LYS A 277 -4.42 -13.35 13.79
CA LYS A 277 -5.69 -14.06 13.64
C LYS A 277 -6.87 -13.09 13.65
N GLU A 278 -6.89 -12.17 14.62
CA GLU A 278 -7.93 -11.13 14.72
C GLU A 278 -7.91 -10.22 13.49
N ARG A 279 -6.72 -9.75 13.08
CA ARG A 279 -6.57 -8.93 11.87
C ARG A 279 -7.15 -9.61 10.63
N ASN A 280 -6.78 -10.88 10.40
CA ASN A 280 -7.28 -11.65 9.27
C ASN A 280 -8.81 -11.81 9.31
N GLN A 281 -9.38 -12.05 10.49
CA GLN A 281 -10.82 -12.19 10.66
C GLN A 281 -11.56 -10.87 10.37
N ILE A 282 -11.06 -9.75 10.91
CA ILE A 282 -11.61 -8.41 10.67
C ILE A 282 -11.57 -8.07 9.18
N MET A 283 -10.42 -8.30 8.55
CA MET A 283 -10.23 -8.06 7.12
C MET A 283 -11.17 -8.90 6.26
N GLN A 284 -11.33 -10.19 6.61
CA GLN A 284 -12.25 -11.06 5.90
C GLN A 284 -13.70 -10.59 6.05
N ASN A 285 -14.11 -10.22 7.28
CA ASN A 285 -15.44 -9.70 7.53
C ASN A 285 -15.72 -8.40 6.76
N PHE A 286 -14.70 -7.53 6.63
CA PHE A 286 -14.83 -6.29 5.86
C PHE A 286 -14.90 -6.54 4.35
N ARG A 287 -14.09 -7.46 3.82
CA ARG A 287 -14.16 -7.88 2.41
C ARG A 287 -15.52 -8.50 2.05
N ASP A 288 -16.03 -9.35 2.93
CA ASP A 288 -17.32 -10.04 2.76
C ASP A 288 -18.54 -9.11 2.95
N GLY A 289 -18.33 -7.83 3.31
CA GLY A 289 -19.41 -6.88 3.56
C GLY A 289 -20.17 -7.11 4.87
N ARG A 290 -19.63 -7.96 5.78
CA ARG A 290 -20.19 -8.17 7.13
C ARG A 290 -19.91 -7.00 8.07
N LEU A 291 -18.87 -6.23 7.79
CA LEU A 291 -18.56 -4.96 8.43
C LEU A 291 -18.76 -3.83 7.45
N ALA A 292 -19.51 -2.80 7.86
CA ALA A 292 -19.72 -1.60 7.07
C ALA A 292 -18.61 -0.57 7.27
N ILE A 293 -18.03 -0.52 8.47
CA ILE A 293 -17.02 0.48 8.81
C ILE A 293 -15.77 -0.23 9.34
N LEU A 294 -14.60 0.16 8.78
CA LEU A 294 -13.30 -0.24 9.29
C LEU A 294 -12.57 0.99 9.81
N VAL A 295 -12.33 1.07 11.13
CA VAL A 295 -11.53 2.14 11.74
C VAL A 295 -10.08 1.66 11.84
N ALA A 296 -9.11 2.43 11.33
CA ALA A 296 -7.73 1.97 11.27
C ALA A 296 -6.71 3.08 11.58
N THR A 297 -5.54 2.68 12.08
CA THR A 297 -4.35 3.54 12.06
C THR A 297 -3.63 3.39 10.73
N ASP A 298 -2.84 4.40 10.31
CA ASP A 298 -2.03 4.33 9.09
C ASP A 298 -1.17 3.07 9.03
N VAL A 299 -0.42 2.81 10.10
CA VAL A 299 0.48 1.63 10.18
C VAL A 299 -0.28 0.32 10.01
N ALA A 300 -1.46 0.21 10.58
CA ALA A 300 -2.26 -1.01 10.49
C ALA A 300 -2.97 -1.15 9.13
N ALA A 301 -3.25 -0.04 8.46
CA ALA A 301 -3.90 0.01 7.15
C ALA A 301 -2.92 -0.14 5.97
N ARG A 302 -1.61 -0.10 6.23
CA ARG A 302 -0.59 -0.29 5.20
C ARG A 302 -0.55 -1.74 4.72
N GLY A 303 -0.33 -1.92 3.43
CA GLY A 303 -0.26 -3.24 2.79
C GLY A 303 -1.57 -4.02 2.82
N ILE A 304 -2.68 -3.41 3.29
CA ILE A 304 -3.98 -4.04 3.22
C ILE A 304 -4.52 -3.86 1.81
N ASP A 305 -4.87 -4.96 1.17
CA ASP A 305 -5.67 -4.94 -0.04
C ASP A 305 -7.15 -4.68 0.34
N VAL A 306 -7.42 -3.43 0.65
CA VAL A 306 -8.76 -2.85 0.72
C VAL A 306 -8.79 -1.72 -0.28
N SER A 307 -9.39 -2.02 -1.38
CA SER A 307 -9.71 -1.06 -2.43
C SER A 307 -11.22 -1.05 -2.60
N ASP A 308 -11.71 0.02 -3.22
CA ASP A 308 -13.11 0.10 -3.62
C ASP A 308 -14.10 0.28 -2.45
N VAL A 309 -13.68 1.07 -1.43
CA VAL A 309 -14.60 1.56 -0.42
C VAL A 309 -15.39 2.76 -0.95
N ASP A 310 -16.64 2.93 -0.52
CA ASP A 310 -17.51 4.04 -0.94
C ASP A 310 -16.92 5.39 -0.50
N ALA A 311 -16.42 5.44 0.73
CA ALA A 311 -15.81 6.64 1.28
C ALA A 311 -14.59 6.36 2.17
N VAL A 312 -13.63 7.29 2.15
CA VAL A 312 -12.53 7.37 3.10
C VAL A 312 -12.73 8.59 3.99
N ILE A 313 -12.68 8.41 5.29
CA ILE A 313 -12.80 9.51 6.24
C ILE A 313 -11.51 9.63 7.05
N ASN A 314 -10.82 10.75 6.86
CA ASN A 314 -9.69 11.12 7.70
C ASN A 314 -10.27 11.77 8.97
N TYR A 315 -10.56 10.96 9.98
CA TYR A 315 -11.12 11.42 11.25
C TYR A 315 -10.13 12.29 12.02
N ASP A 316 -8.85 11.93 11.96
CA ASP A 316 -7.74 12.75 12.44
C ASP A 316 -6.89 13.23 11.24
N VAL A 317 -6.38 14.48 11.33
CA VAL A 317 -5.50 15.06 10.31
C VAL A 317 -4.20 14.28 10.26
N PRO A 318 -3.77 13.75 9.10
CA PRO A 318 -2.54 12.97 9.02
C PRO A 318 -1.32 13.73 9.52
N GLY A 319 -0.51 13.07 10.35
CA GLY A 319 0.76 13.63 10.84
C GLY A 319 1.80 13.78 9.72
N ASP A 320 1.76 12.88 8.72
CA ASP A 320 2.62 12.89 7.54
C ASP A 320 1.81 13.19 6.27
N ASN A 321 2.43 13.92 5.33
CA ASN A 321 1.77 14.35 4.10
C ASN A 321 1.50 13.19 3.13
N GLU A 322 2.38 12.19 3.10
CA GLU A 322 2.23 11.02 2.24
C GLU A 322 1.05 10.14 2.67
N HIS A 323 0.79 10.06 3.99
CA HIS A 323 -0.33 9.31 4.53
C HIS A 323 -1.68 9.79 3.97
N TYR A 324 -1.87 11.10 3.77
CA TYR A 324 -3.12 11.61 3.18
C TYR A 324 -3.40 10.98 1.82
N THR A 325 -2.41 11.00 0.94
CA THR A 325 -2.55 10.43 -0.42
C THR A 325 -2.78 8.91 -0.37
N HIS A 326 -2.09 8.20 0.51
CA HIS A 326 -2.26 6.76 0.70
C HIS A 326 -3.63 6.41 1.30
N ARG A 327 -4.17 7.24 2.23
CA ARG A 327 -5.50 7.06 2.82
C ARG A 327 -6.59 7.24 1.76
N ILE A 328 -6.59 8.36 1.03
CA ILE A 328 -7.63 8.63 0.02
C ILE A 328 -7.59 7.64 -1.14
N GLY A 329 -6.43 7.11 -1.49
CA GLY A 329 -6.25 6.08 -2.52
C GLY A 329 -6.88 4.71 -2.19
N ARG A 330 -7.62 4.56 -1.08
CA ARG A 330 -8.41 3.35 -0.77
C ARG A 330 -9.79 3.38 -1.43
N THR A 331 -10.22 4.52 -1.97
CA THR A 331 -11.44 4.68 -2.76
C THR A 331 -11.12 5.10 -4.18
N GLY A 332 -12.11 5.11 -5.07
CA GLY A 332 -12.00 5.60 -6.44
C GLY A 332 -11.22 4.69 -7.39
N ARG A 333 -11.00 3.40 -7.07
CA ARG A 333 -10.30 2.44 -7.94
C ARG A 333 -11.27 1.77 -8.94
N ALA A 334 -10.69 1.11 -9.96
CA ALA A 334 -11.44 0.33 -10.97
C ALA A 334 -12.53 1.11 -11.71
N LYS A 335 -12.26 2.40 -12.06
CA LYS A 335 -13.19 3.30 -12.77
C LYS A 335 -14.43 3.72 -11.98
N LYS A 336 -14.50 3.47 -10.66
CA LYS A 336 -15.55 4.00 -9.80
C LYS A 336 -15.14 5.35 -9.22
N GLU A 337 -16.11 6.23 -9.03
CA GLU A 337 -15.91 7.49 -8.32
C GLU A 337 -15.82 7.22 -6.83
N GLY A 338 -14.82 7.79 -6.17
CA GLY A 338 -14.61 7.68 -4.73
C GLY A 338 -14.87 8.99 -4.02
N VAL A 339 -15.10 8.92 -2.73
CA VAL A 339 -15.29 10.11 -1.89
C VAL A 339 -14.33 10.08 -0.70
N SER A 340 -13.75 11.24 -0.37
CA SER A 340 -12.92 11.39 0.81
C SER A 340 -13.34 12.61 1.62
N TYR A 341 -13.38 12.48 2.94
CA TYR A 341 -13.58 13.58 3.89
C TYR A 341 -12.35 13.76 4.76
N LEU A 342 -11.93 15.00 4.95
CA LEU A 342 -10.87 15.39 5.88
C LEU A 342 -11.49 16.22 7.01
N PHE A 343 -11.57 15.66 8.20
CA PHE A 343 -12.06 16.33 9.40
C PHE A 343 -10.92 17.08 10.08
N TYR A 344 -11.20 18.28 10.53
CA TYR A 344 -10.23 19.05 11.29
C TYR A 344 -10.93 19.99 12.28
N VAL A 345 -10.25 20.30 13.37
CA VAL A 345 -10.67 21.33 14.33
C VAL A 345 -10.04 22.69 13.94
N PRO A 346 -10.61 23.82 14.39
CA PRO A 346 -10.11 25.16 14.01
C PRO A 346 -8.59 25.34 14.22
N GLU A 347 -8.05 24.73 15.27
CA GLU A 347 -6.62 24.78 15.63
C GLU A 347 -5.73 24.10 14.57
N GLU A 348 -6.24 23.10 13.86
CA GLU A 348 -5.54 22.33 12.84
C GLU A 348 -5.60 22.95 11.44
N LYS A 349 -6.34 24.05 11.27
CA LYS A 349 -6.58 24.68 9.94
C LYS A 349 -5.30 25.00 9.18
N LYS A 350 -4.27 25.52 9.86
CA LYS A 350 -2.97 25.82 9.23
C LYS A 350 -2.29 24.54 8.74
N ARG A 351 -2.32 23.49 9.55
CA ARG A 351 -1.76 22.17 9.20
C ARG A 351 -2.48 21.56 7.99
N VAL A 352 -3.81 21.64 7.94
CA VAL A 352 -4.61 21.18 6.82
C VAL A 352 -4.26 21.94 5.53
N GLN A 353 -4.14 23.26 5.58
CA GLN A 353 -3.75 24.05 4.42
C GLN A 353 -2.36 23.69 3.90
N GLU A 354 -1.41 23.50 4.81
CA GLU A 354 -0.07 23.02 4.47
C GLU A 354 -0.09 21.62 3.86
N LEU A 355 -0.80 20.67 4.48
CA LEU A 355 -1.00 19.31 4.01
C LEU A 355 -1.55 19.29 2.58
N LEU A 356 -2.64 19.99 2.32
CA LEU A 356 -3.26 20.06 1.00
C LEU A 356 -2.33 20.67 -0.06
N ARG A 357 -1.56 21.71 0.31
CA ARG A 357 -0.58 22.32 -0.58
C ARG A 357 0.54 21.35 -0.95
N LEU A 358 1.12 20.66 0.04
CA LEU A 358 2.25 19.74 -0.16
C LEU A 358 1.84 18.47 -0.90
N THR A 359 0.60 18.02 -0.70
CA THR A 359 0.03 16.87 -1.42
C THR A 359 -0.62 17.25 -2.75
N ARG A 360 -0.57 18.52 -3.15
CA ARG A 360 -1.20 19.08 -4.37
C ARG A 360 -2.71 18.87 -4.45
N ASN A 361 -3.38 18.86 -3.30
CA ASN A 361 -4.84 18.69 -3.19
C ASN A 361 -5.59 19.99 -2.87
N THR A 362 -4.92 21.14 -2.86
CA THR A 362 -5.52 22.43 -2.46
C THR A 362 -6.75 22.78 -3.29
N ASP A 363 -6.71 22.53 -4.60
CA ASP A 363 -7.80 22.85 -5.52
C ASP A 363 -8.81 21.70 -5.65
N LEU A 364 -8.42 20.50 -5.25
CA LEU A 364 -9.25 19.29 -5.32
C LEU A 364 -10.11 19.11 -4.07
N CYS A 365 -9.66 19.59 -2.91
CA CYS A 365 -10.35 19.41 -1.64
C CYS A 365 -11.31 20.59 -1.36
N THR A 366 -12.60 20.30 -1.40
CA THR A 366 -13.67 21.29 -1.28
C THR A 366 -14.12 21.44 0.17
N PRO A 367 -14.15 22.67 0.75
CA PRO A 367 -14.70 22.90 2.07
C PRO A 367 -16.21 22.65 2.10
N VAL A 368 -16.67 21.96 3.13
CA VAL A 368 -18.10 21.69 3.37
C VAL A 368 -18.47 21.93 4.83
N HIS A 369 -19.72 22.12 5.11
CA HIS A 369 -20.32 22.02 6.43
C HIS A 369 -21.71 21.37 6.29
N PHE A 370 -22.30 20.98 7.42
CA PHE A 370 -23.65 20.44 7.46
C PHE A 370 -24.59 21.46 8.13
N ASP A 371 -25.77 21.62 7.59
CA ASP A 371 -26.82 22.46 8.17
C ASP A 371 -27.57 21.76 9.32
N PHE A 372 -28.62 22.41 9.84
CA PHE A 372 -29.46 21.83 10.90
C PHE A 372 -30.26 20.60 10.46
N ASN A 373 -30.49 20.45 9.15
CA ASN A 373 -31.16 19.30 8.56
C ASN A 373 -30.17 18.21 8.14
N HIS A 374 -28.87 18.43 8.41
CA HIS A 374 -27.75 17.59 8.01
C HIS A 374 -27.53 17.48 6.50
N GLU A 375 -27.98 18.50 5.77
CA GLU A 375 -27.66 18.64 4.35
C GLU A 375 -26.26 19.24 4.16
N ARG A 376 -25.53 18.68 3.20
CA ARG A 376 -24.15 19.11 2.89
C ARG A 376 -24.19 20.44 2.14
N ILE A 377 -23.51 21.44 2.69
CA ILE A 377 -23.34 22.74 2.08
C ILE A 377 -21.88 22.91 1.64
N VAL A 378 -21.70 23.18 0.34
CA VAL A 378 -20.37 23.48 -0.24
C VAL A 378 -20.01 24.94 0.04
N VAL A 379 -18.82 25.19 0.58
CA VAL A 379 -18.28 26.53 0.80
C VAL A 379 -17.57 26.97 -0.47
N GLU A 380 -18.18 27.85 -1.26
CA GLU A 380 -17.54 28.39 -2.46
C GLU A 380 -16.36 29.31 -2.13
N LYS A 381 -15.22 29.10 -2.80
CA LYS A 381 -14.09 30.05 -2.77
C LYS A 381 -14.49 31.30 -3.54
N LYS A 382 -14.52 32.48 -2.93
CA LYS A 382 -14.55 33.73 -3.68
C LYS A 382 -13.23 33.94 -4.39
N GLN A 383 -13.30 34.15 -5.70
CA GLN A 383 -12.18 34.70 -6.49
C GLN A 383 -12.05 36.19 -6.19
N ASP A 384 -11.55 36.56 -5.03
CA ASP A 384 -10.97 37.88 -4.80
C ASP A 384 -10.15 37.92 -3.51
N ASN A 385 -8.98 38.50 -3.63
CA ASN A 385 -7.93 38.87 -2.71
C ASN A 385 -8.31 39.20 -1.26
N ALA A 386 -8.92 38.33 -0.53
CA ALA A 386 -8.95 38.36 0.94
C ALA A 386 -9.61 37.07 1.48
N ASP A 387 -9.03 36.46 2.48
CA ASP A 387 -9.41 35.28 3.25
C ASP A 387 -10.88 35.26 3.78
N ARG A 388 -11.87 35.43 2.93
CA ARG A 388 -13.30 35.36 3.33
C ARG A 388 -14.04 34.38 2.42
N PHE A 389 -14.37 33.21 2.98
CA PHE A 389 -15.35 32.29 2.42
C PHE A 389 -16.75 32.89 2.56
N GLN A 390 -17.53 32.96 1.50
CA GLN A 390 -18.99 33.21 1.58
C GLN A 390 -19.73 31.90 1.40
N ILE A 391 -20.74 31.70 2.22
CA ILE A 391 -21.65 30.56 2.17
C ILE A 391 -22.77 30.90 1.19
N LYS A 392 -22.99 30.05 0.18
CA LYS A 392 -24.24 30.07 -0.60
C LYS A 392 -24.98 28.77 -0.30
N CYS A 393 -26.21 28.91 0.16
CA CYS A 393 -27.16 27.80 0.28
C CYS A 393 -27.78 27.55 -1.09
N TYR A 394 -27.73 26.33 -1.57
CA TYR A 394 -28.55 25.85 -2.69
C TYR A 394 -29.70 25.03 -2.08
N PHE A 395 -30.93 25.44 -2.40
CA PHE A 395 -32.15 24.71 -2.08
C PHE A 395 -32.40 23.64 -3.13
#